data_f017d53958f2470aa208034528719042
#
_entry.id   f017d53958f2470aa208034528719042
#
_cell.length_a   1.000
_cell.length_b   1.000
_cell.length_c   1.000
_cell.angle_alpha   90.00
_cell.angle_beta   90.00
_cell.angle_gamma   90.00
#
_symmetry.space_group_name_H-M   'P 1'
#
loop_
_entity.id
_entity.type
_entity.pdbx_description
1 polymer ?
#
loop_
_entity_poly.entity_id
_entity_poly.type
_entity_poly.pdbx_seq_one_letter_code
_entity_poly.pdbx_strand_id
1 'polypeptide(L)'
;MYLSRVRLHDNISGTQLPLLLKDRQGYGLHRLFWDLFSEGNGDTKRRDFLFREEIASEQLAQSGKRKGMPIYYVLSKQTPMKDSPLFEVETKAYQPSLSEGERVGFKLRVNAVVSREGKRHDIVMDEQRSWLRQQLNEMGVTTEGTKNVLKNRLLDRSGDAQLALWLKIIESGRYADELAQSLGRTEILDWAIKTLIEKRIQKWWVSKGERLGFEVPMDDSGEPLIDAVSYRKHALPEKALSAGFNSLDLSGEVVISNVEQFKRSLFDGIGPSKAFGCGLMMIRRL
;
A
#
# COMPACT_ATOMS: atom_id res chain seq x y z
N MET A 1 22.26 6.41 5.48
CA MET A 1 21.49 5.32 4.86
C MET A 1 21.97 5.10 3.44
N TYR A 2 21.67 3.93 2.87
CA TYR A 2 21.96 3.57 1.48
C TYR A 2 20.67 3.21 0.77
N LEU A 3 20.49 3.68 -0.45
CA LEU A 3 19.38 3.30 -1.32
C LEU A 3 19.94 2.49 -2.48
N SER A 4 19.45 1.27 -2.61
CA SER A 4 19.92 0.33 -3.62
C SER A 4 18.80 -0.05 -4.57
N ARG A 5 19.13 -0.15 -5.86
CA ARG A 5 18.32 -0.79 -6.88
C ARG A 5 18.83 -2.22 -7.07
N VAL A 6 17.98 -3.18 -6.84
CA VAL A 6 18.29 -4.61 -6.84
C VAL A 6 17.47 -5.30 -7.91
N ARG A 7 18.12 -6.05 -8.80
CA ARG A 7 17.51 -6.80 -9.89
C ARG A 7 18.06 -8.23 -9.91
N LEU A 8 17.26 -9.17 -10.36
CA LEU A 8 17.76 -10.51 -10.63
C LEU A 8 18.73 -10.49 -11.82
N HIS A 9 19.78 -11.31 -11.76
CA HIS A 9 20.68 -11.50 -12.89
C HIS A 9 19.94 -12.07 -14.10
N ASP A 10 20.33 -11.66 -15.31
CA ASP A 10 19.71 -12.11 -16.57
C ASP A 10 19.95 -13.61 -16.86
N ASN A 11 20.97 -14.21 -16.24
CA ASN A 11 21.35 -15.61 -16.41
C ASN A 11 20.61 -16.56 -15.45
N ILE A 12 19.77 -16.06 -14.58
CA ILE A 12 18.94 -16.90 -13.71
C ILE A 12 17.97 -17.70 -14.59
N SER A 13 18.12 -19.02 -14.59
CA SER A 13 17.33 -19.92 -15.43
C SER A 13 15.84 -19.86 -15.06
N GLY A 14 14.98 -20.07 -16.07
CA GLY A 14 13.54 -20.15 -15.85
C GLY A 14 13.11 -21.23 -14.84
N THR A 15 13.98 -22.20 -14.53
CA THR A 15 13.75 -23.22 -13.49
C THR A 15 14.08 -22.73 -12.09
N GLN A 16 15.03 -21.82 -11.94
CA GLN A 16 15.39 -21.21 -10.65
C GLN A 16 14.40 -20.10 -10.27
N LEU A 17 13.90 -19.37 -11.25
CA LEU A 17 12.94 -18.28 -11.03
C LEU A 17 11.67 -18.74 -10.30
N PRO A 18 11.00 -19.85 -10.65
CA PRO A 18 9.83 -20.33 -9.90
C PRO A 18 10.17 -20.73 -8.45
N LEU A 19 11.36 -21.25 -8.18
CA LEU A 19 11.79 -21.59 -6.82
C LEU A 19 12.00 -20.33 -5.96
N LEU A 20 12.61 -19.30 -6.55
CA LEU A 20 12.78 -17.99 -5.93
C LEU A 20 11.44 -17.27 -5.76
N LEU A 21 10.50 -17.46 -6.70
CA LEU A 21 9.18 -16.84 -6.72
C LEU A 21 8.13 -17.62 -5.93
N LYS A 22 8.29 -18.93 -5.72
CA LYS A 22 7.36 -19.76 -4.97
C LYS A 22 7.22 -19.28 -3.52
N ASP A 23 8.26 -18.66 -3.00
CA ASP A 23 8.34 -18.07 -1.67
C ASP A 23 7.98 -16.56 -1.64
N ARG A 24 7.50 -16.00 -2.78
CA ARG A 24 7.21 -14.56 -2.94
C ARG A 24 6.12 -14.04 -2.02
N GLN A 25 5.21 -14.88 -1.58
CA GLN A 25 4.07 -14.48 -0.75
C GLN A 25 4.37 -14.48 0.75
N GLY A 26 5.58 -14.91 1.15
CA GLY A 26 5.97 -15.03 2.54
C GLY A 26 7.29 -14.30 2.88
N TYR A 27 8.01 -14.86 3.83
CA TYR A 27 9.31 -14.36 4.29
C TYR A 27 10.46 -14.60 3.29
N GLY A 28 10.24 -15.31 2.18
CA GLY A 28 11.28 -15.73 1.26
C GLY A 28 12.08 -14.58 0.67
N LEU A 29 11.41 -13.56 0.11
CA LEU A 29 12.10 -12.35 -0.38
C LEU A 29 12.90 -11.63 0.70
N HIS A 30 12.34 -11.57 1.91
CA HIS A 30 13.03 -10.95 3.03
C HIS A 30 14.31 -11.69 3.41
N ARG A 31 14.28 -13.03 3.38
CA ARG A 31 15.48 -13.88 3.60
C ARG A 31 16.52 -13.66 2.50
N LEU A 32 16.09 -13.68 1.22
CA LEU A 32 16.99 -13.44 0.10
C LEU A 32 17.69 -12.08 0.18
N PHE A 33 17.01 -11.06 0.70
CA PHE A 33 17.65 -9.76 0.91
C PHE A 33 18.58 -9.72 2.13
N TRP A 34 18.39 -10.59 3.13
CA TRP A 34 19.38 -10.73 4.20
C TRP A 34 20.73 -11.20 3.67
N ASP A 35 20.75 -12.05 2.64
CA ASP A 35 21.98 -12.55 2.01
C ASP A 35 22.78 -11.44 1.28
N LEU A 36 22.16 -10.26 1.08
CA LEU A 36 22.87 -9.08 0.53
C LEU A 36 23.69 -8.35 1.59
N PHE A 37 23.53 -8.68 2.86
CA PHE A 37 24.27 -8.03 3.94
C PHE A 37 25.19 -9.06 4.57
N SER A 38 26.51 -8.81 4.48
CA SER A 38 27.52 -9.66 5.11
C SER A 38 27.24 -9.82 6.59
N GLU A 39 27.44 -11.02 7.11
CA GLU A 39 27.18 -11.47 8.46
C GLU A 39 27.60 -10.44 9.53
N GLY A 40 26.67 -9.62 9.95
CA GLY A 40 26.76 -8.97 11.25
C GLY A 40 26.49 -10.03 12.29
N ASN A 41 27.43 -10.21 13.22
CA ASN A 41 27.37 -11.12 14.36
C ASN A 41 25.96 -11.36 14.87
N GLY A 42 25.55 -12.58 14.83
CA GLY A 42 24.31 -13.31 15.06
C GLY A 42 23.34 -12.91 16.16
N ASP A 43 23.21 -11.68 16.58
CA ASP A 43 22.33 -11.35 17.72
C ASP A 43 21.44 -10.09 17.55
N THR A 44 21.31 -9.55 16.36
CA THR A 44 20.42 -8.41 16.16
C THR A 44 19.19 -8.79 15.35
N LYS A 45 18.10 -9.14 16.04
CA LYS A 45 16.71 -9.13 15.55
C LYS A 45 16.25 -7.73 15.06
N ARG A 46 17.18 -6.83 14.73
CA ARG A 46 16.90 -5.48 14.24
C ARG A 46 16.71 -5.54 12.73
N ARG A 47 15.60 -5.01 12.27
CA ARG A 47 15.34 -4.77 10.84
C ARG A 47 16.26 -3.67 10.36
N ASP A 48 17.32 -4.04 9.64
CA ASP A 48 18.33 -3.09 9.17
C ASP A 48 18.03 -2.58 7.75
N PHE A 49 16.95 -3.07 7.13
CA PHE A 49 16.51 -2.61 5.81
C PHE A 49 15.00 -2.59 5.63
N LEU A 50 14.55 -1.76 4.71
CA LEU A 50 13.22 -1.74 4.10
C LEU A 50 13.37 -2.08 2.64
N PHE A 51 12.33 -2.67 2.04
CA PHE A 51 12.32 -2.88 0.60
C PHE A 51 10.93 -2.64 -0.01
N ARG A 52 10.93 -2.38 -1.30
CA ARG A 52 9.74 -2.24 -2.13
C ARG A 52 9.97 -2.93 -3.47
N GLU A 53 8.98 -3.71 -3.90
CA GLU A 53 8.95 -4.30 -5.23
C GLU A 53 8.22 -3.38 -6.21
N GLU A 54 8.82 -3.18 -7.37
CA GLU A 54 8.23 -2.53 -8.54
C GLU A 54 8.29 -3.49 -9.72
N ILE A 55 7.34 -3.41 -10.65
CA ILE A 55 7.35 -4.24 -11.86
C ILE A 55 8.02 -3.44 -12.99
N ALA A 56 8.98 -4.04 -13.67
CA ALA A 56 9.73 -3.37 -14.73
C ALA A 56 8.87 -2.84 -15.89
N SER A 57 7.68 -3.43 -16.12
CA SER A 57 6.73 -2.96 -17.13
C SER A 57 6.11 -1.59 -16.83
N GLU A 58 6.17 -1.14 -15.57
CA GLU A 58 5.71 0.20 -15.17
C GLU A 58 6.76 1.28 -15.47
N GLN A 59 7.96 0.88 -15.89
CA GLN A 59 9.04 1.78 -16.27
C GLN A 59 9.15 1.82 -17.79
N LEU A 60 8.68 2.90 -18.39
CA LEU A 60 8.67 3.14 -19.87
C LEU A 60 10.06 2.99 -20.55
N ALA A 61 11.15 3.10 -19.79
CA ALA A 61 12.51 3.04 -20.30
C ALA A 61 13.08 1.62 -20.43
N GLN A 62 12.37 0.58 -20.02
CA GLN A 62 12.88 -0.79 -20.07
C GLN A 62 12.22 -1.59 -21.19
N SER A 63 12.98 -1.92 -22.21
CA SER A 63 12.60 -2.81 -23.31
C SER A 63 13.42 -4.11 -23.26
N GLY A 64 12.90 -5.17 -23.90
CA GLY A 64 13.63 -6.42 -24.08
C GLY A 64 13.38 -7.47 -22.98
N LYS A 65 14.40 -8.30 -22.70
CA LYS A 65 14.33 -9.48 -21.82
C LYS A 65 13.90 -9.18 -20.37
N ARG A 66 14.04 -7.94 -19.91
CA ARG A 66 13.71 -7.51 -18.55
C ARG A 66 12.27 -7.05 -18.37
N LYS A 67 11.48 -7.01 -19.44
CA LYS A 67 10.07 -6.61 -19.37
C LYS A 67 9.27 -7.55 -18.46
N GLY A 68 8.59 -7.00 -17.48
CA GLY A 68 7.83 -7.79 -16.49
C GLY A 68 8.65 -8.37 -15.34
N MET A 69 9.98 -8.21 -15.35
CA MET A 69 10.85 -8.63 -14.23
C MET A 69 10.71 -7.67 -13.04
N PRO A 70 10.75 -8.17 -11.81
CA PRO A 70 10.70 -7.32 -10.63
C PRO A 70 11.99 -6.51 -10.48
N ILE A 71 11.82 -5.26 -10.04
CA ILE A 71 12.88 -4.40 -9.54
C ILE A 71 12.60 -4.14 -8.08
N TYR A 72 13.62 -4.23 -7.26
CA TYR A 72 13.51 -3.97 -5.84
C TYR A 72 14.29 -2.71 -5.49
N TYR A 73 13.67 -1.82 -4.71
CA TYR A 73 14.37 -0.75 -4.03
C TYR A 73 14.57 -1.16 -2.58
N VAL A 74 15.81 -1.08 -2.13
CA VAL A 74 16.20 -1.46 -0.77
C VAL A 74 16.83 -0.25 -0.08
N LEU A 75 16.26 0.16 1.04
CA LEU A 75 16.81 1.20 1.91
C LEU A 75 17.43 0.52 3.13
N SER A 76 18.73 0.70 3.35
CA SER A 76 19.47 -0.01 4.39
C SER A 76 20.43 0.89 5.18
N LYS A 77 20.79 0.46 6.39
CA LYS A 77 21.83 1.11 7.20
C LYS A 77 23.22 0.75 6.70
N GLN A 78 23.39 -0.47 6.23
CA GLN A 78 24.65 -0.99 5.71
C GLN A 78 24.62 -1.03 4.18
N THR A 79 25.79 -0.97 3.57
CA THR A 79 25.94 -1.14 2.13
C THR A 79 25.72 -2.63 1.79
N PRO A 80 24.79 -2.96 0.90
CA PRO A 80 24.64 -4.35 0.45
C PRO A 80 25.86 -4.79 -0.38
N MET A 81 26.13 -6.09 -0.39
CA MET A 81 27.15 -6.69 -1.22
C MET A 81 26.83 -6.46 -2.70
N LYS A 82 27.86 -6.13 -3.49
CA LYS A 82 27.74 -5.95 -4.93
C LYS A 82 27.75 -7.27 -5.68
N ASP A 83 28.53 -8.22 -5.19
CA ASP A 83 28.77 -9.52 -5.82
C ASP A 83 27.82 -10.59 -5.26
N SER A 84 26.53 -10.40 -5.51
CA SER A 84 25.52 -11.41 -5.16
C SER A 84 25.36 -12.42 -6.29
N PRO A 85 25.26 -13.72 -6.02
CA PRO A 85 25.02 -14.72 -7.07
C PRO A 85 23.65 -14.62 -7.72
N LEU A 86 22.71 -13.94 -7.06
CA LEU A 86 21.32 -13.82 -7.51
C LEU A 86 20.97 -12.43 -8.03
N PHE A 87 21.65 -11.40 -7.55
CA PHE A 87 21.22 -10.02 -7.75
C PHE A 87 22.32 -9.12 -8.31
N GLU A 88 21.95 -8.31 -9.27
CA GLU A 88 22.67 -7.09 -9.63
C GLU A 88 22.26 -5.99 -8.64
N VAL A 89 23.25 -5.36 -7.99
CA VAL A 89 23.04 -4.37 -6.95
C VAL A 89 23.71 -3.05 -7.31
N GLU A 90 22.91 -2.01 -7.48
CA GLU A 90 23.39 -0.64 -7.67
C GLU A 90 23.05 0.18 -6.43
N THR A 91 24.05 0.69 -5.71
CA THR A 91 23.88 1.36 -4.42
C THR A 91 24.39 2.79 -4.46
N LYS A 92 23.67 3.69 -3.81
CA LYS A 92 24.11 5.06 -3.55
C LYS A 92 23.88 5.45 -2.09
N ALA A 93 24.70 6.35 -1.57
CA ALA A 93 24.41 7.02 -0.30
C ALA A 93 23.08 7.78 -0.42
N TYR A 94 22.24 7.67 0.60
CA TYR A 94 20.93 8.29 0.63
C TYR A 94 20.79 9.19 1.85
N GLN A 95 20.96 10.47 1.60
CA GLN A 95 20.82 11.56 2.57
C GLN A 95 20.06 12.70 1.89
N PRO A 96 18.71 12.60 1.80
CA PRO A 96 17.93 13.62 1.12
C PRO A 96 18.07 14.96 1.89
N SER A 97 18.44 16.01 1.14
CA SER A 97 18.38 17.39 1.63
C SER A 97 16.93 17.83 1.55
N LEU A 98 16.30 18.05 2.70
CA LEU A 98 14.88 18.38 2.84
C LEU A 98 14.75 19.62 3.72
N SER A 99 13.73 20.43 3.43
CA SER A 99 13.41 21.67 4.16
C SER A 99 11.95 21.67 4.61
N GLU A 100 11.66 22.38 5.70
CA GLU A 100 10.26 22.65 6.09
C GLU A 100 9.57 23.48 5.02
N GLY A 101 8.30 23.19 4.74
CA GLY A 101 7.55 23.79 3.66
C GLY A 101 7.84 23.18 2.28
N GLU A 102 8.86 22.32 2.14
CA GLU A 102 9.16 21.67 0.85
C GLU A 102 8.04 20.69 0.48
N ARG A 103 7.55 20.81 -0.76
CA ARG A 103 6.53 19.93 -1.33
C ARG A 103 7.21 18.81 -2.12
N VAL A 104 6.87 17.58 -1.81
CA VAL A 104 7.44 16.40 -2.45
C VAL A 104 6.35 15.42 -2.90
N GLY A 105 6.54 14.83 -4.06
CA GLY A 105 5.72 13.71 -4.50
C GLY A 105 6.18 12.42 -3.83
N PHE A 106 5.24 11.51 -3.54
CA PHE A 106 5.57 10.23 -2.91
C PHE A 106 4.90 9.02 -3.59
N LYS A 107 5.50 7.85 -3.38
CA LYS A 107 4.90 6.53 -3.58
C LYS A 107 5.15 5.67 -2.35
N LEU A 108 4.13 5.00 -1.85
CA LEU A 108 4.20 4.17 -0.65
C LEU A 108 3.34 2.93 -0.80
N ARG A 109 3.92 1.74 -0.54
CA ARG A 109 3.13 0.54 -0.25
C ARG A 109 3.02 0.39 1.25
N VAL A 110 1.80 0.29 1.77
CA VAL A 110 1.57 0.23 3.21
C VAL A 110 0.48 -0.77 3.57
N ASN A 111 0.63 -1.43 4.71
CA ASN A 111 -0.47 -2.14 5.35
C ASN A 111 -1.24 -1.12 6.20
N ALA A 112 -2.35 -0.62 5.65
CA ALA A 112 -3.14 0.46 6.24
C ALA A 112 -4.07 -0.08 7.34
N VAL A 113 -3.65 0.06 8.59
CA VAL A 113 -4.38 -0.44 9.74
C VAL A 113 -4.59 0.63 10.81
N VAL A 114 -5.65 0.44 11.59
CA VAL A 114 -5.90 1.13 12.87
C VAL A 114 -5.89 0.12 14.01
N SER A 115 -5.41 0.53 15.17
CA SER A 115 -5.44 -0.30 16.39
C SER A 115 -6.64 0.11 17.25
N ARG A 116 -7.48 -0.86 17.60
CA ARG A 116 -8.59 -0.71 18.56
C ARG A 116 -8.53 -1.88 19.53
N GLU A 117 -8.57 -1.62 20.81
CA GLU A 117 -8.54 -2.66 21.87
C GLU A 117 -7.40 -3.68 21.68
N GLY A 118 -6.20 -3.20 21.32
CA GLY A 118 -5.03 -4.03 21.08
C GLY A 118 -5.03 -4.85 19.77
N LYS A 119 -6.12 -4.82 18.99
CA LYS A 119 -6.25 -5.52 17.70
C LYS A 119 -6.05 -4.56 16.54
N ARG A 120 -5.43 -5.07 15.48
CA ARG A 120 -5.25 -4.34 14.22
C ARG A 120 -6.41 -4.61 13.27
N HIS A 121 -7.03 -3.54 12.79
CA HIS A 121 -8.12 -3.58 11.83
C HIS A 121 -7.65 -2.94 10.53
N ASP A 122 -7.82 -3.64 9.43
CA ASP A 122 -7.60 -3.10 8.09
C ASP A 122 -8.65 -2.03 7.80
N ILE A 123 -8.22 -0.83 7.42
CA ILE A 123 -9.14 0.32 7.28
C ILE A 123 -10.15 0.15 6.15
N VAL A 124 -9.76 -0.54 5.07
CA VAL A 124 -10.63 -0.78 3.91
C VAL A 124 -11.72 -1.80 4.26
N MET A 125 -11.31 -2.93 4.86
CA MET A 125 -12.26 -3.97 5.26
C MET A 125 -13.18 -3.51 6.39
N ASP A 126 -12.66 -2.72 7.32
CA ASP A 126 -13.39 -2.16 8.45
C ASP A 126 -14.47 -1.19 7.95
N GLU A 127 -14.11 -0.25 7.05
CA GLU A 127 -15.05 0.70 6.47
C GLU A 127 -16.18 0.01 5.70
N GLN A 128 -15.82 -0.93 4.80
CA GLN A 128 -16.81 -1.69 4.03
C GLN A 128 -17.82 -2.40 4.92
N ARG A 129 -17.33 -3.11 5.93
CA ARG A 129 -18.21 -3.88 6.84
C ARG A 129 -19.06 -2.99 7.72
N SER A 130 -18.46 -1.93 8.25
CA SER A 130 -19.17 -0.99 9.12
C SER A 130 -20.31 -0.31 8.37
N TRP A 131 -20.04 0.19 7.18
CA TRP A 131 -21.05 0.84 6.36
C TRP A 131 -22.17 -0.12 5.92
N LEU A 132 -21.83 -1.33 5.42
CA LEU A 132 -22.86 -2.32 5.05
C LEU A 132 -23.74 -2.71 6.22
N ARG A 133 -23.16 -2.88 7.42
CA ARG A 133 -23.92 -3.16 8.64
C ARG A 133 -24.82 -2.01 9.05
N GLN A 134 -24.32 -0.79 8.97
CA GLN A 134 -25.11 0.40 9.26
C GLN A 134 -26.33 0.48 8.36
N GLN A 135 -26.14 0.33 7.03
CA GLN A 135 -27.24 0.37 6.06
C GLN A 135 -28.30 -0.71 6.34
N LEU A 136 -27.87 -1.94 6.60
CA LEU A 136 -28.80 -3.03 6.94
C LEU A 136 -29.51 -2.81 8.26
N ASN A 137 -28.83 -2.28 9.26
CA ASN A 137 -29.43 -1.98 10.56
C ASN A 137 -30.50 -0.89 10.46
N GLU A 138 -30.27 0.17 9.69
CA GLU A 138 -31.23 1.23 9.39
C GLU A 138 -32.50 0.69 8.72
N MET A 139 -32.38 -0.43 8.00
CA MET A 139 -33.50 -1.13 7.35
C MET A 139 -34.13 -2.22 8.24
N GLY A 140 -33.67 -2.40 9.48
CA GLY A 140 -34.14 -3.46 10.38
C GLY A 140 -33.75 -4.88 9.94
N VAL A 141 -32.69 -5.03 9.14
CA VAL A 141 -32.23 -6.30 8.56
C VAL A 141 -31.02 -6.82 9.34
N THR A 142 -30.92 -8.15 9.49
CA THR A 142 -29.79 -8.77 10.21
C THR A 142 -28.44 -8.41 9.59
N THR A 143 -27.45 -8.08 10.45
CA THR A 143 -26.11 -7.64 10.09
C THR A 143 -25.05 -8.71 10.25
N GLU A 144 -25.44 -9.98 10.41
CA GLU A 144 -24.52 -11.10 10.52
C GLU A 144 -24.07 -11.62 9.13
N GLY A 145 -22.84 -12.11 9.07
CA GLY A 145 -22.30 -12.74 7.89
C GLY A 145 -21.02 -12.11 7.34
N THR A 146 -20.56 -12.68 6.23
CA THR A 146 -19.42 -12.18 5.48
C THR A 146 -19.78 -10.90 4.71
N LYS A 147 -18.79 -10.15 4.26
CA LYS A 147 -19.00 -8.95 3.43
C LYS A 147 -19.93 -9.23 2.23
N ASN A 148 -19.71 -10.33 1.53
CA ASN A 148 -20.54 -10.67 0.35
C ASN A 148 -22.00 -10.97 0.74
N VAL A 149 -22.21 -11.64 1.86
CA VAL A 149 -23.56 -11.89 2.39
C VAL A 149 -24.26 -10.58 2.73
N LEU A 150 -23.56 -9.65 3.40
CA LEU A 150 -24.11 -8.33 3.72
C LEU A 150 -24.43 -7.51 2.47
N LYS A 151 -23.52 -7.54 1.47
CA LYS A 151 -23.72 -6.84 0.20
C LYS A 151 -24.95 -7.37 -0.56
N ASN A 152 -25.06 -8.68 -0.73
CA ASN A 152 -26.21 -9.29 -1.43
C ASN A 152 -27.50 -8.99 -0.70
N ARG A 153 -27.53 -9.12 0.62
CA ARG A 153 -28.71 -8.81 1.44
C ARG A 153 -29.12 -7.34 1.33
N LEU A 154 -28.16 -6.43 1.26
CA LEU A 154 -28.43 -5.00 1.03
C LEU A 154 -29.04 -4.78 -0.35
N LEU A 155 -28.49 -5.41 -1.42
CA LEU A 155 -29.05 -5.34 -2.78
C LEU A 155 -30.48 -5.87 -2.84
N ASP A 156 -30.74 -7.03 -2.22
CA ASP A 156 -32.07 -7.66 -2.22
C ASP A 156 -33.15 -6.83 -1.51
N ARG A 157 -32.74 -6.02 -0.54
CA ARG A 157 -33.65 -5.20 0.29
C ARG A 157 -33.70 -3.73 -0.09
N SER A 158 -32.78 -3.26 -0.94
CA SER A 158 -32.71 -1.85 -1.33
C SER A 158 -33.83 -1.45 -2.27
N GLY A 159 -34.46 -0.31 -1.96
CA GLY A 159 -35.41 0.39 -2.81
C GLY A 159 -34.79 1.64 -3.45
N ASP A 160 -35.64 2.49 -4.04
CA ASP A 160 -35.18 3.69 -4.76
C ASP A 160 -34.54 4.72 -3.83
N ALA A 161 -34.94 4.78 -2.56
CA ALA A 161 -34.33 5.68 -1.56
C ALA A 161 -32.87 5.32 -1.31
N GLN A 162 -32.52 4.02 -1.19
CA GLN A 162 -31.14 3.57 -1.03
C GLN A 162 -30.34 3.83 -2.29
N LEU A 163 -30.94 3.59 -3.47
CA LEU A 163 -30.28 3.87 -4.74
C LEU A 163 -29.92 5.36 -4.86
N ALA A 164 -30.85 6.27 -4.51
CA ALA A 164 -30.60 7.70 -4.51
C ALA A 164 -29.48 8.11 -3.52
N LEU A 165 -29.41 7.44 -2.36
CA LEU A 165 -28.32 7.64 -1.40
C LEU A 165 -26.96 7.23 -2.00
N TRP A 166 -26.89 6.05 -2.64
CA TRP A 166 -25.65 5.58 -3.26
C TRP A 166 -25.17 6.47 -4.39
N LEU A 167 -26.09 6.97 -5.22
CA LEU A 167 -25.77 7.95 -6.27
C LEU A 167 -25.18 9.23 -5.68
N LYS A 168 -25.77 9.80 -4.62
CA LYS A 168 -25.21 10.97 -3.92
C LYS A 168 -23.82 10.71 -3.33
N ILE A 169 -23.55 9.50 -2.83
CA ILE A 169 -22.21 9.14 -2.37
C ILE A 169 -21.21 9.20 -3.52
N ILE A 170 -21.56 8.65 -4.70
CA ILE A 170 -20.68 8.66 -5.87
C ILE A 170 -20.44 10.10 -6.36
N GLU A 171 -21.51 10.90 -6.47
CA GLU A 171 -21.46 12.32 -6.88
C GLU A 171 -20.52 13.15 -5.98
N SER A 172 -20.42 12.77 -4.71
CA SER A 172 -19.56 13.47 -3.73
C SER A 172 -18.07 13.08 -3.80
N GLY A 173 -17.66 12.27 -4.75
CA GLY A 173 -16.28 11.80 -4.90
C GLY A 173 -15.81 11.86 -6.34
N ARG A 174 -14.56 11.48 -6.57
CA ARG A 174 -13.92 11.54 -7.90
C ARG A 174 -14.50 10.60 -8.96
N TYR A 175 -15.42 9.72 -8.57
CA TYR A 175 -16.07 8.78 -9.48
C TYR A 175 -17.43 9.29 -10.00
N ALA A 176 -17.72 10.58 -9.86
CA ALA A 176 -18.95 11.20 -10.35
C ALA A 176 -19.15 10.98 -11.86
N ASP A 177 -18.08 11.00 -12.64
CA ASP A 177 -18.12 10.81 -14.11
C ASP A 177 -18.58 9.39 -14.51
N GLU A 178 -18.41 8.39 -13.63
CA GLU A 178 -18.90 7.03 -13.88
C GLU A 178 -20.43 6.97 -13.94
N LEU A 179 -21.13 7.95 -13.36
CA LEU A 179 -22.59 8.05 -13.43
C LEU A 179 -23.11 8.42 -14.82
N ALA A 180 -22.24 8.89 -15.72
CA ALA A 180 -22.61 9.13 -17.12
C ALA A 180 -22.92 7.82 -17.88
N GLN A 181 -22.52 6.67 -17.33
CA GLN A 181 -22.80 5.35 -17.88
C GLN A 181 -24.13 4.81 -17.32
N SER A 182 -24.80 3.97 -18.11
CA SER A 182 -25.98 3.25 -17.62
C SER A 182 -25.55 2.12 -16.69
N LEU A 183 -25.60 2.35 -15.38
CA LEU A 183 -25.13 1.41 -14.35
C LEU A 183 -26.30 0.60 -13.77
N GLY A 184 -26.07 -0.68 -13.55
CA GLY A 184 -26.95 -1.54 -12.78
C GLY A 184 -26.83 -1.28 -11.26
N ARG A 185 -27.84 -1.70 -10.47
CA ARG A 185 -27.85 -1.52 -9.00
C ARG A 185 -26.59 -2.03 -8.30
N THR A 186 -26.06 -3.16 -8.75
CA THR A 186 -24.85 -3.76 -8.18
C THR A 186 -23.62 -2.88 -8.42
N GLU A 187 -23.50 -2.33 -9.62
CA GLU A 187 -22.39 -1.44 -10.00
C GLU A 187 -22.47 -0.11 -9.25
N ILE A 188 -23.66 0.46 -9.10
CA ILE A 188 -23.87 1.68 -8.29
C ILE A 188 -23.45 1.44 -6.84
N LEU A 189 -23.84 0.30 -6.24
CA LEU A 189 -23.40 -0.04 -4.89
C LEU A 189 -21.88 -0.21 -4.80
N ASP A 190 -21.23 -0.83 -5.79
CA ASP A 190 -19.79 -0.99 -5.83
C ASP A 190 -19.05 0.35 -5.91
N TRP A 191 -19.53 1.26 -6.75
CA TRP A 191 -18.97 2.60 -6.87
C TRP A 191 -19.18 3.44 -5.58
N ALA A 192 -20.34 3.34 -4.95
CA ALA A 192 -20.60 4.00 -3.67
C ALA A 192 -19.64 3.50 -2.58
N ILE A 193 -19.46 2.18 -2.46
CA ILE A 193 -18.49 1.58 -1.53
C ILE A 193 -17.06 2.03 -1.85
N LYS A 194 -16.68 2.08 -3.13
CA LYS A 194 -15.36 2.53 -3.56
C LYS A 194 -15.09 3.99 -3.17
N THR A 195 -16.06 4.85 -3.37
CA THR A 195 -15.99 6.27 -2.96
C THR A 195 -15.78 6.42 -1.45
N LEU A 196 -16.53 5.66 -0.65
CA LEU A 196 -16.41 5.70 0.81
C LEU A 196 -15.04 5.20 1.28
N ILE A 197 -14.52 4.13 0.67
CA ILE A 197 -13.19 3.59 0.97
C ILE A 197 -12.13 4.64 0.69
N GLU A 198 -12.22 5.32 -0.43
CA GLU A 198 -11.25 6.35 -0.81
C GLU A 198 -11.23 7.50 0.20
N LYS A 199 -12.39 8.04 0.53
CA LYS A 199 -12.51 9.07 1.59
C LYS A 199 -11.97 8.58 2.94
N ARG A 200 -12.14 7.30 3.26
CA ARG A 200 -11.58 6.68 4.46
C ARG A 200 -10.06 6.62 4.42
N ILE A 201 -9.48 6.25 3.28
CA ILE A 201 -8.03 6.21 3.07
C ILE A 201 -7.43 7.62 3.18
N GLN A 202 -8.04 8.61 2.54
CA GLN A 202 -7.64 10.02 2.61
C GLN A 202 -7.59 10.50 4.06
N LYS A 203 -8.68 10.33 4.81
CA LYS A 203 -8.76 10.69 6.23
C LYS A 203 -7.69 9.98 7.08
N TRP A 204 -7.48 8.69 6.82
CA TRP A 204 -6.46 7.92 7.52
C TRP A 204 -5.06 8.46 7.23
N TRP A 205 -4.74 8.78 5.97
CA TRP A 205 -3.42 9.31 5.59
C TRP A 205 -3.18 10.70 6.17
N VAL A 206 -4.13 11.60 6.04
CA VAL A 206 -4.07 12.94 6.64
C VAL A 206 -3.84 12.84 8.16
N SER A 207 -4.55 11.94 8.85
CA SER A 207 -4.37 11.72 10.30
C SER A 207 -2.99 11.21 10.71
N LYS A 208 -2.16 10.74 9.77
CA LYS A 208 -0.79 10.31 10.04
C LYS A 208 0.21 11.45 9.91
N GLY A 209 -0.14 12.52 9.20
CA GLY A 209 0.77 13.60 8.82
C GLY A 209 1.54 14.18 9.98
N GLU A 210 0.85 14.67 11.00
CA GLU A 210 1.47 15.28 12.19
C GLU A 210 2.56 14.36 12.79
N ARG A 211 2.23 13.09 13.02
CA ARG A 211 3.17 12.14 13.61
C ARG A 211 4.34 11.77 12.68
N LEU A 212 4.15 11.88 11.38
CA LEU A 212 5.14 11.50 10.36
C LEU A 212 5.92 12.72 9.83
N GLY A 213 5.61 13.93 10.29
CA GLY A 213 6.30 15.17 9.96
C GLY A 213 5.92 15.77 8.61
N PHE A 214 4.67 15.60 8.18
CA PHE A 214 4.16 16.18 6.94
C PHE A 214 2.70 16.61 7.05
N GLU A 215 2.27 17.42 6.10
CA GLU A 215 0.87 17.75 5.82
C GLU A 215 0.52 17.29 4.40
N VAL A 216 -0.74 16.94 4.19
CA VAL A 216 -1.25 16.57 2.86
C VAL A 216 -1.87 17.80 2.23
N PRO A 217 -1.34 18.31 1.11
CA PRO A 217 -1.94 19.45 0.42
C PRO A 217 -3.29 19.06 -0.17
N MET A 218 -4.17 20.05 -0.29
CA MET A 218 -5.49 19.91 -0.92
C MET A 218 -5.44 20.42 -2.36
N ASP A 219 -6.29 19.88 -3.20
CA ASP A 219 -6.54 20.45 -4.54
C ASP A 219 -7.53 21.63 -4.47
N ASP A 220 -7.88 22.17 -5.62
CA ASP A 220 -8.80 23.32 -5.75
C ASP A 220 -10.24 22.98 -5.29
N SER A 221 -10.60 21.71 -5.22
CA SER A 221 -11.90 21.22 -4.71
C SER A 221 -11.90 20.96 -3.20
N GLY A 222 -10.73 21.07 -2.54
CA GLY A 222 -10.54 20.78 -1.13
C GLY A 222 -10.34 19.30 -0.81
N GLU A 223 -10.07 18.47 -1.83
CA GLU A 223 -9.74 17.05 -1.64
C GLU A 223 -8.22 16.87 -1.46
N PRO A 224 -7.79 15.94 -0.56
CA PRO A 224 -6.37 15.68 -0.34
C PRO A 224 -5.69 15.14 -1.60
N LEU A 225 -4.51 15.66 -1.93
CA LEU A 225 -3.71 15.21 -3.08
C LEU A 225 -3.05 13.84 -2.84
N ILE A 226 -3.89 12.83 -2.77
CA ILE A 226 -3.50 11.43 -2.58
C ILE A 226 -4.39 10.51 -3.43
N ASP A 227 -3.75 9.52 -4.04
CA ASP A 227 -4.38 8.45 -4.78
C ASP A 227 -4.14 7.09 -4.14
N ALA A 228 -5.20 6.30 -4.02
CA ALA A 228 -5.12 4.88 -3.71
C ALA A 228 -5.06 4.09 -5.04
N VAL A 229 -3.85 3.62 -5.39
CA VAL A 229 -3.61 3.01 -6.71
C VAL A 229 -4.03 1.54 -6.73
N SER A 230 -3.78 0.80 -5.67
CA SER A 230 -4.17 -0.61 -5.60
C SER A 230 -4.36 -1.10 -4.16
N TYR A 231 -5.24 -2.08 -4.00
CA TYR A 231 -5.45 -2.79 -2.75
C TYR A 231 -5.34 -4.28 -2.99
N ARG A 232 -4.40 -4.95 -2.30
CA ARG A 232 -4.07 -6.37 -2.54
C ARG A 232 -4.08 -7.17 -1.25
N LYS A 233 -4.65 -8.38 -1.32
CA LYS A 233 -4.59 -9.36 -0.24
C LYS A 233 -3.34 -10.24 -0.39
N HIS A 234 -2.62 -10.43 0.71
CA HIS A 234 -1.46 -11.29 0.82
C HIS A 234 -1.77 -12.43 1.80
N ALA A 235 -1.73 -13.66 1.32
CA ALA A 235 -1.86 -14.85 2.16
C ALA A 235 -0.50 -15.19 2.80
N LEU A 236 -0.52 -15.67 4.02
CA LEU A 236 0.66 -16.14 4.77
C LEU A 236 0.41 -17.59 5.26
N PRO A 237 0.31 -18.56 4.35
CA PRO A 237 -0.07 -19.94 4.69
C PRO A 237 0.89 -20.61 5.67
N GLU A 238 2.16 -20.19 5.69
CA GLU A 238 3.18 -20.68 6.64
C GLU A 238 2.83 -20.36 8.11
N LYS A 239 2.03 -19.33 8.37
CA LYS A 239 1.62 -18.98 9.73
C LYS A 239 0.32 -19.66 10.16
N ALA A 240 -0.67 -19.66 9.29
CA ALA A 240 -1.94 -20.36 9.42
C ALA A 240 -2.71 -20.23 8.09
N LEU A 241 -3.61 -21.16 7.79
CA LEU A 241 -4.41 -21.16 6.55
C LEU A 241 -5.21 -19.85 6.34
N SER A 242 -5.61 -19.19 7.41
CA SER A 242 -6.34 -17.91 7.38
C SER A 242 -5.45 -16.68 7.58
N ALA A 243 -4.14 -16.87 7.81
CA ALA A 243 -3.25 -15.75 8.07
C ALA A 243 -2.98 -14.94 6.81
N GLY A 244 -2.92 -13.63 6.97
CA GLY A 244 -2.64 -12.72 5.88
C GLY A 244 -2.67 -11.26 6.30
N PHE A 245 -2.38 -10.41 5.36
CA PHE A 245 -2.53 -8.96 5.50
C PHE A 245 -2.93 -8.36 4.15
N ASN A 246 -3.36 -7.11 4.16
CA ASN A 246 -3.62 -6.38 2.93
C ASN A 246 -2.61 -5.25 2.78
N SER A 247 -2.19 -4.99 1.54
CA SER A 247 -1.41 -3.81 1.21
C SER A 247 -2.21 -2.84 0.36
N LEU A 248 -1.91 -1.57 0.54
CA LEU A 248 -2.45 -0.45 -0.21
C LEU A 248 -1.28 0.29 -0.84
N ASP A 249 -1.32 0.51 -2.15
CA ASP A 249 -0.38 1.38 -2.83
C ASP A 249 -0.95 2.79 -2.88
N LEU A 250 -0.23 3.74 -2.29
CA LEU A 250 -0.55 5.16 -2.24
C LEU A 250 0.45 5.94 -3.08
N SER A 251 -0.04 6.97 -3.76
CA SER A 251 0.78 8.02 -4.38
C SER A 251 0.12 9.38 -4.18
N GLY A 252 0.91 10.43 -4.27
CA GLY A 252 0.40 11.78 -4.06
C GLY A 252 1.50 12.74 -3.68
N GLU A 253 1.12 13.77 -2.93
CA GLU A 253 2.01 14.84 -2.52
C GLU A 253 1.90 15.08 -1.02
N VAL A 254 3.01 15.52 -0.43
CA VAL A 254 3.07 15.97 0.96
C VAL A 254 3.93 17.23 1.07
N VAL A 255 3.62 18.08 2.04
CA VAL A 255 4.42 19.23 2.44
C VAL A 255 5.10 18.88 3.75
N ILE A 256 6.41 19.03 3.81
CA ILE A 256 7.20 18.68 4.99
C ILE A 256 6.93 19.72 6.09
N SER A 257 6.34 19.30 7.19
CA SER A 257 6.07 20.18 8.35
C SER A 257 7.12 20.06 9.45
N ASN A 258 7.83 18.91 9.50
CA ASN A 258 8.96 18.70 10.42
C ASN A 258 9.98 17.75 9.78
N VAL A 259 11.15 18.30 9.46
CA VAL A 259 12.21 17.59 8.71
C VAL A 259 12.73 16.36 9.45
N GLU A 260 12.97 16.46 10.76
CA GLU A 260 13.52 15.34 11.53
C GLU A 260 12.53 14.19 11.68
N GLN A 261 11.25 14.50 11.93
CA GLN A 261 10.20 13.49 11.99
C GLN A 261 9.99 12.85 10.61
N PHE A 262 9.99 13.64 9.54
CA PHE A 262 9.84 13.13 8.19
C PHE A 262 10.99 12.22 7.77
N LYS A 263 12.25 12.61 8.01
CA LYS A 263 13.42 11.77 7.78
C LYS A 263 13.36 10.48 8.58
N ARG A 264 12.96 10.54 9.85
CA ARG A 264 12.77 9.35 10.69
C ARG A 264 11.71 8.43 10.07
N SER A 265 10.60 8.96 9.61
CA SER A 265 9.53 8.19 8.96
C SER A 265 9.99 7.52 7.66
N LEU A 266 10.83 8.21 6.86
CA LEU A 266 11.44 7.63 5.66
C LEU A 266 12.37 6.45 6.01
N PHE A 267 13.17 6.58 7.06
CA PHE A 267 14.22 5.61 7.40
C PHE A 267 13.70 4.44 8.23
N ASP A 268 12.76 4.68 9.14
CA ASP A 268 12.15 3.62 9.96
C ASP A 268 11.04 2.89 9.21
N GLY A 269 10.50 3.50 8.16
CA GLY A 269 9.39 3.01 7.36
C GLY A 269 8.02 3.15 8.05
N ILE A 270 6.98 3.24 7.24
CA ILE A 270 5.61 3.57 7.64
C ILE A 270 4.74 2.32 7.76
N GLY A 271 4.12 2.13 8.91
CA GLY A 271 3.17 1.04 9.16
C GLY A 271 3.81 -0.33 9.42
N PRO A 272 2.99 -1.37 9.62
CA PRO A 272 3.44 -2.75 9.80
C PRO A 272 3.76 -3.44 8.46
N SER A 273 4.04 -4.76 8.52
CA SER A 273 4.33 -5.63 7.36
C SER A 273 5.57 -5.24 6.54
N LYS A 274 6.56 -4.61 7.19
CA LYS A 274 7.81 -4.15 6.55
C LYS A 274 8.62 -5.30 5.94
N ALA A 275 8.61 -6.48 6.58
CA ALA A 275 9.24 -7.69 6.07
C ALA A 275 8.59 -8.25 4.78
N PHE A 276 7.50 -7.66 4.33
CA PHE A 276 6.75 -8.06 3.15
C PHE A 276 6.71 -6.95 2.08
N GLY A 277 7.67 -6.04 2.10
CA GLY A 277 7.76 -4.97 1.11
C GLY A 277 6.85 -3.77 1.35
N CYS A 278 6.28 -3.65 2.56
CA CYS A 278 5.53 -2.46 2.97
C CYS A 278 6.41 -1.47 3.73
N GLY A 279 6.03 -0.19 3.72
CA GLY A 279 6.58 0.85 4.59
C GLY A 279 7.70 1.68 3.98
N LEU A 280 8.34 1.25 2.89
CA LEU A 280 9.31 2.09 2.19
C LEU A 280 8.58 3.17 1.37
N MET A 281 8.71 4.40 1.80
CA MET A 281 8.22 5.58 1.08
C MET A 281 9.32 6.10 0.15
N MET A 282 9.01 6.12 -1.13
CA MET A 282 9.86 6.74 -2.16
C MET A 282 9.39 8.18 -2.36
N ILE A 283 10.33 9.12 -2.39
CA ILE A 283 10.03 10.54 -2.60
C ILE A 283 10.72 11.08 -3.85
N ARG A 284 10.12 12.08 -4.46
CA ARG A 284 10.71 12.88 -5.55
C ARG A 284 10.42 14.36 -5.32
N ARG A 285 11.32 15.22 -5.74
CA ARG A 285 11.03 16.67 -5.84
C ARG A 285 10.01 16.92 -6.94
N LEU A 286 9.17 17.91 -6.73
CA LEU A 286 8.18 18.40 -7.70
C LEU A 286 8.73 19.57 -8.46
#